data_5fba97e32c5a00fd4f53fce07b9d7cd0
#
_entry.id   5fba97e32c5a00fd4f53fce07b9d7cd0
#
_cell.length_a   1.000
_cell.length_b   1.000
_cell.length_c   1.000
_cell.angle_alpha   90.00
_cell.angle_beta   90.00
_cell.angle_gamma   90.00
#
_symmetry.space_group_name_H-M   'P 1'
#
loop_
_entity.id
_entity.type
_entity.pdbx_description
1 polymer ?
#
loop_
_entity_poly.entity_id
_entity_poly.type
_entity_poly.pdbx_seq_one_letter_code
_entity_poly.pdbx_strand_id
1 'polypeptide(L)'
;GYPEQIKAWENIPTDDYLLKAKDLAANFDASAICKTVHDSGMKYLMITSKHHDGFAMWDTKTTDYNIVKQSNYGKDPMKELSTECNKLGVKLAFYFSIIDWTKQTPEPYGNVNPIDEDLMTTVIKPQLTELLTNYGPIAELWFDMGGPTAEQSQRMAQWVHELQPETMVNSRVWNKAGDFEVGGDNSVT
;
A
#
# COMPACT_ATOMS: atom_id res chain seq x y z
N GLY A 1 -16.78 -11.48 -6.30
CA GLY A 1 -15.55 -12.22 -6.03
C GLY A 1 -14.42 -11.29 -5.64
N TYR A 2 -13.35 -11.87 -5.13
CA TYR A 2 -12.15 -11.15 -4.70
C TYR A 2 -10.98 -11.58 -5.60
N PRO A 3 -10.81 -10.94 -6.78
CA PRO A 3 -9.81 -11.35 -7.77
C PRO A 3 -8.37 -11.26 -7.25
N GLU A 4 -8.11 -10.42 -6.28
CA GLU A 4 -6.84 -10.29 -5.58
C GLU A 4 -6.42 -11.56 -4.82
N GLN A 5 -7.39 -12.41 -4.48
CA GLN A 5 -7.14 -13.68 -3.77
C GLN A 5 -6.73 -14.83 -4.71
N ILE A 6 -6.75 -14.65 -6.03
CA ILE A 6 -6.53 -15.73 -6.98
C ILE A 6 -5.20 -16.43 -6.78
N LYS A 7 -4.15 -15.69 -6.42
CA LYS A 7 -2.83 -16.28 -6.13
C LYS A 7 -2.91 -17.32 -5.03
N ALA A 8 -3.66 -17.02 -3.95
CA ALA A 8 -3.83 -17.92 -2.82
C ALA A 8 -4.80 -19.06 -3.15
N TRP A 9 -5.95 -18.79 -3.80
CA TRP A 9 -6.94 -19.80 -4.13
C TRP A 9 -6.44 -20.86 -5.11
N GLU A 10 -5.70 -20.42 -6.13
CA GLU A 10 -5.15 -21.32 -7.16
C GLU A 10 -3.74 -21.81 -6.79
N ASN A 11 -3.24 -21.42 -5.61
CA ASN A 11 -1.90 -21.75 -5.13
C ASN A 11 -0.80 -21.47 -6.17
N ILE A 12 -0.89 -20.30 -6.83
CA ILE A 12 0.02 -19.91 -7.91
C ILE A 12 1.41 -19.60 -7.32
N PRO A 13 2.48 -20.27 -7.79
CA PRO A 13 3.83 -19.95 -7.39
C PRO A 13 4.17 -18.48 -7.62
N THR A 14 4.98 -17.87 -6.74
CA THR A 14 5.32 -16.43 -6.83
C THR A 14 5.98 -16.08 -8.16
N ASP A 15 6.88 -16.91 -8.67
CA ASP A 15 7.58 -16.67 -9.94
C ASP A 15 6.61 -16.68 -11.14
N ASP A 16 5.63 -17.59 -11.15
CA ASP A 16 4.60 -17.66 -12.20
C ASP A 16 3.65 -16.46 -12.11
N TYR A 17 3.28 -16.08 -10.89
CA TYR A 17 2.44 -14.89 -10.67
C TYR A 17 3.15 -13.61 -11.10
N LEU A 18 4.46 -13.53 -10.87
CA LEU A 18 5.30 -12.40 -11.24
C LEU A 18 5.34 -12.13 -12.76
N LEU A 19 5.14 -13.15 -13.59
CA LEU A 19 5.07 -12.96 -15.04
C LEU A 19 3.97 -11.97 -15.46
N LYS A 20 2.92 -11.84 -14.67
CA LYS A 20 1.83 -10.87 -14.90
C LYS A 20 2.26 -9.42 -14.67
N ALA A 21 3.36 -9.20 -13.95
CA ALA A 21 3.86 -7.85 -13.68
C ALA A 21 4.53 -7.19 -14.89
N LYS A 22 4.93 -7.96 -15.91
CA LYS A 22 5.72 -7.44 -17.04
C LYS A 22 5.06 -6.26 -17.75
N ASP A 23 3.74 -6.31 -17.96
CA ASP A 23 2.99 -5.30 -18.68
C ASP A 23 2.25 -4.29 -17.77
N LEU A 24 2.51 -4.35 -16.46
CA LEU A 24 1.98 -3.35 -15.54
C LEU A 24 2.47 -1.95 -15.95
N ALA A 25 1.56 -0.98 -15.83
CA ALA A 25 1.81 0.42 -16.13
C ALA A 25 2.18 0.72 -17.61
N ALA A 26 1.94 -0.19 -18.56
CA ALA A 26 2.26 0.03 -19.98
C ALA A 26 1.64 1.33 -20.55
N ASN A 27 0.46 1.72 -20.07
CA ASN A 27 -0.25 2.94 -20.46
C ASN A 27 -0.42 3.94 -19.30
N PHE A 28 0.47 3.90 -18.32
CA PHE A 28 0.38 4.76 -17.16
C PHE A 28 0.76 6.20 -17.51
N ASP A 29 -0.13 7.15 -17.17
CA ASP A 29 0.05 8.58 -17.36
C ASP A 29 -0.31 9.33 -16.08
N ALA A 30 0.70 9.62 -15.25
CA ALA A 30 0.54 10.31 -14.00
C ALA A 30 -0.05 11.72 -14.16
N SER A 31 0.34 12.43 -15.24
CA SER A 31 -0.15 13.79 -15.50
C SER A 31 -1.64 13.79 -15.81
N ALA A 32 -2.10 12.88 -16.67
CA ALA A 32 -3.52 12.74 -16.99
C ALA A 32 -4.35 12.34 -15.77
N ILE A 33 -3.86 11.41 -14.94
CA ILE A 33 -4.53 10.98 -13.71
C ILE A 33 -4.66 12.15 -12.74
N CYS A 34 -3.54 12.83 -12.40
CA CYS A 34 -3.56 13.92 -11.43
C CYS A 34 -4.40 15.10 -11.91
N LYS A 35 -4.37 15.40 -13.21
CA LYS A 35 -5.23 16.43 -13.81
C LYS A 35 -6.72 16.08 -13.65
N THR A 36 -7.10 14.83 -13.93
CA THR A 36 -8.48 14.36 -13.77
C THR A 36 -8.94 14.49 -12.32
N VAL A 37 -8.12 14.09 -11.36
CA VAL A 37 -8.41 14.22 -9.93
C VAL A 37 -8.59 15.69 -9.52
N HIS A 38 -7.67 16.56 -9.96
CA HIS A 38 -7.74 17.99 -9.68
C HIS A 38 -8.99 18.64 -10.28
N ASP A 39 -9.26 18.41 -11.56
CA ASP A 39 -10.40 19.01 -12.28
C ASP A 39 -11.75 18.52 -11.75
N SER A 40 -11.79 17.33 -11.14
CA SER A 40 -12.95 16.81 -10.44
C SER A 40 -13.16 17.39 -9.04
N GLY A 41 -12.27 18.28 -8.58
CA GLY A 41 -12.34 18.91 -7.26
C GLY A 41 -11.89 18.02 -6.09
N MET A 42 -11.33 16.85 -6.37
CA MET A 42 -10.80 15.93 -5.37
C MET A 42 -9.53 16.52 -4.72
N LYS A 43 -9.32 16.24 -3.44
CA LYS A 43 -8.22 16.80 -2.66
C LYS A 43 -7.03 15.85 -2.49
N TYR A 44 -7.29 14.57 -2.65
CA TYR A 44 -6.25 13.54 -2.61
C TYR A 44 -6.58 12.39 -3.56
N LEU A 45 -5.56 11.63 -3.91
CA LEU A 45 -5.64 10.41 -4.72
C LEU A 45 -5.06 9.26 -3.90
N MET A 46 -5.87 8.24 -3.61
CA MET A 46 -5.38 7.02 -2.99
C MET A 46 -5.01 5.99 -4.04
N ILE A 47 -3.85 5.37 -3.87
CA ILE A 47 -3.37 4.29 -4.72
C ILE A 47 -2.85 3.13 -3.86
N THR A 48 -3.05 1.92 -4.33
CA THR A 48 -2.48 0.72 -3.71
C THR A 48 -0.96 0.74 -3.85
N SER A 49 -0.26 0.93 -2.74
CA SER A 49 1.21 0.84 -2.72
C SER A 49 1.68 -0.60 -2.71
N LYS A 50 1.13 -1.42 -1.81
CA LYS A 50 1.36 -2.86 -1.73
C LYS A 50 0.06 -3.55 -1.34
N HIS A 51 -0.31 -4.61 -2.08
CA HIS A 51 -1.42 -5.49 -1.73
C HIS A 51 -0.93 -6.72 -0.96
N HIS A 52 -1.80 -7.69 -0.72
CA HIS A 52 -1.52 -8.87 0.13
C HIS A 52 -0.40 -9.75 -0.44
N ASP A 53 -0.23 -9.78 -1.76
CA ASP A 53 0.79 -10.56 -2.45
C ASP A 53 2.22 -10.05 -2.22
N GLY A 54 2.37 -8.88 -1.60
CA GLY A 54 3.66 -8.27 -1.28
C GLY A 54 4.31 -7.50 -2.43
N PHE A 55 3.65 -7.41 -3.61
CA PHE A 55 4.20 -6.67 -4.74
C PHE A 55 4.16 -5.17 -4.49
N ALA A 56 5.33 -4.53 -4.49
CA ALA A 56 5.46 -3.10 -4.25
C ALA A 56 5.32 -2.29 -5.54
N MET A 57 4.43 -1.31 -5.56
CA MET A 57 4.20 -0.42 -6.69
C MET A 57 5.14 0.80 -6.71
N TRP A 58 6.27 0.74 -6.01
CA TRP A 58 7.31 1.78 -5.96
C TRP A 58 8.71 1.15 -5.92
N ASP A 59 9.74 1.96 -6.05
CA ASP A 59 11.16 1.55 -6.00
C ASP A 59 11.59 1.27 -4.56
N THR A 60 10.97 0.28 -3.91
CA THR A 60 11.38 -0.13 -2.57
C THR A 60 12.77 -0.75 -2.57
N LYS A 61 13.51 -0.52 -1.47
CA LYS A 61 14.81 -1.17 -1.24
C LYS A 61 14.70 -2.44 -0.38
N THR A 62 13.47 -2.77 0.06
CA THR A 62 13.23 -3.94 0.92
C THR A 62 13.12 -5.25 0.14
N THR A 63 12.80 -5.19 -1.14
CA THR A 63 12.63 -6.36 -2.00
C THR A 63 12.78 -6.01 -3.48
N ASP A 64 13.24 -6.96 -4.29
CA ASP A 64 13.19 -6.86 -5.76
C ASP A 64 11.80 -7.22 -6.33
N TYR A 65 10.85 -7.66 -5.49
CA TYR A 65 9.46 -7.91 -5.88
C TYR A 65 8.70 -6.59 -5.95
N ASN A 66 9.06 -5.78 -6.95
CA ASN A 66 8.50 -4.45 -7.15
C ASN A 66 8.40 -4.08 -8.63
N ILE A 67 7.57 -3.08 -8.93
CA ILE A 67 7.27 -2.66 -10.29
C ILE A 67 8.48 -2.16 -11.08
N VAL A 68 9.44 -1.52 -10.42
CA VAL A 68 10.64 -0.98 -11.09
C VAL A 68 11.54 -2.10 -11.60
N LYS A 69 11.68 -3.17 -10.82
CA LYS A 69 12.56 -4.31 -11.14
C LYS A 69 11.89 -5.33 -12.04
N GLN A 70 10.57 -5.51 -11.92
CA GLN A 70 9.86 -6.66 -12.50
C GLN A 70 9.00 -6.32 -13.71
N SER A 71 8.71 -5.03 -13.97
CA SER A 71 7.92 -4.63 -15.13
C SER A 71 8.79 -4.05 -16.24
N ASN A 72 8.26 -4.08 -17.47
CA ASN A 72 8.84 -3.39 -18.62
C ASN A 72 8.79 -1.85 -18.47
N TYR A 73 7.98 -1.36 -17.53
CA TYR A 73 7.90 0.08 -17.25
C TYR A 73 9.20 0.63 -16.67
N GLY A 74 9.83 -0.09 -15.75
CA GLY A 74 11.16 0.21 -15.23
C GLY A 74 11.31 1.53 -14.47
N LYS A 75 10.17 2.18 -14.11
CA LYS A 75 10.13 3.45 -13.39
C LYS A 75 9.24 3.31 -12.15
N ASP A 76 9.30 4.33 -11.28
CA ASP A 76 8.50 4.42 -10.08
C ASP A 76 7.21 5.23 -10.34
N PRO A 77 6.04 4.59 -10.51
CA PRO A 77 4.80 5.29 -10.80
C PRO A 77 4.31 6.15 -9.62
N MET A 78 4.66 5.78 -8.37
CA MET A 78 4.35 6.58 -7.20
C MET A 78 5.13 7.90 -7.21
N LYS A 79 6.37 7.87 -7.68
CA LYS A 79 7.19 9.08 -7.81
C LYS A 79 6.65 10.02 -8.88
N GLU A 80 6.20 9.46 -9.99
CA GLU A 80 5.56 10.24 -11.06
C GLU A 80 4.24 10.86 -10.58
N LEU A 81 3.37 10.08 -9.90
CA LEU A 81 2.14 10.61 -9.29
C LEU A 81 2.44 11.71 -8.26
N SER A 82 3.40 11.48 -7.38
CA SER A 82 3.81 12.48 -6.38
C SER A 82 4.21 13.79 -7.06
N THR A 83 5.03 13.71 -8.11
CA THR A 83 5.50 14.89 -8.83
C THR A 83 4.35 15.64 -9.50
N GLU A 84 3.48 14.94 -10.22
CA GLU A 84 2.40 15.57 -10.99
C GLU A 84 1.25 16.06 -10.09
N CYS A 85 0.86 15.27 -9.09
CA CYS A 85 -0.21 15.66 -8.17
C CYS A 85 0.20 16.86 -7.28
N ASN A 86 1.45 16.89 -6.80
CA ASN A 86 1.93 18.02 -6.00
C ASN A 86 1.90 19.37 -6.76
N LYS A 87 2.16 19.37 -8.07
CA LYS A 87 2.03 20.57 -8.92
C LYS A 87 0.61 21.15 -8.91
N LEU A 88 -0.38 20.30 -8.71
CA LEU A 88 -1.80 20.65 -8.73
C LEU A 88 -2.42 20.79 -7.33
N GLY A 89 -1.62 20.66 -6.28
CA GLY A 89 -2.11 20.70 -4.90
C GLY A 89 -2.95 19.49 -4.48
N VAL A 90 -2.82 18.38 -5.21
CA VAL A 90 -3.45 17.09 -4.87
C VAL A 90 -2.45 16.27 -4.05
N LYS A 91 -2.87 15.81 -2.87
CA LYS A 91 -2.04 14.93 -2.03
C LYS A 91 -2.18 13.47 -2.48
N LEU A 92 -1.14 12.67 -2.30
CA LEU A 92 -1.26 11.22 -2.38
C LEU A 92 -1.79 10.65 -1.06
N ALA A 93 -2.40 9.48 -1.15
CA ALA A 93 -2.71 8.58 -0.05
C ALA A 93 -2.36 7.16 -0.47
N PHE A 94 -1.96 6.31 0.46
CA PHE A 94 -1.54 4.96 0.15
C PHE A 94 -2.40 3.93 0.89
N TYR A 95 -2.98 2.99 0.12
CA TYR A 95 -3.40 1.71 0.66
C TYR A 95 -2.16 0.84 0.88
N PHE A 96 -2.08 0.20 2.02
CA PHE A 96 -0.96 -0.64 2.42
C PHE A 96 -1.44 -1.90 3.13
N SER A 97 -1.26 -3.06 2.53
CA SER A 97 -1.52 -4.33 3.21
C SER A 97 -0.46 -4.60 4.28
N ILE A 98 -0.92 -4.91 5.49
CA ILE A 98 -0.05 -5.29 6.60
C ILE A 98 0.59 -6.66 6.34
N ILE A 99 -0.17 -7.57 5.71
CA ILE A 99 0.34 -8.91 5.36
C ILE A 99 1.21 -8.87 4.10
N ASP A 100 2.06 -9.89 3.96
CA ASP A 100 2.95 -10.07 2.82
C ASP A 100 3.12 -11.56 2.51
N TRP A 101 2.48 -12.01 1.45
CA TRP A 101 2.49 -13.43 1.06
C TRP A 101 3.85 -13.91 0.52
N THR A 102 4.82 -13.03 0.32
CA THR A 102 6.21 -13.43 0.07
C THR A 102 6.94 -13.86 1.34
N LYS A 103 6.41 -13.49 2.50
CA LYS A 103 6.98 -13.74 3.83
C LYS A 103 6.10 -14.65 4.70
N GLN A 104 4.83 -14.77 4.39
CA GLN A 104 3.84 -15.50 5.17
C GLN A 104 3.10 -16.50 4.26
N THR A 105 2.50 -17.54 4.86
CA THR A 105 1.60 -18.45 4.13
C THR A 105 0.35 -17.68 3.70
N PRO A 106 -0.03 -17.71 2.42
CA PRO A 106 -1.26 -17.07 1.95
C PRO A 106 -2.49 -17.68 2.62
N GLU A 107 -3.37 -16.83 3.14
CA GLU A 107 -4.68 -17.22 3.68
C GLU A 107 -5.76 -16.39 2.97
N PRO A 108 -6.50 -16.99 2.02
CA PRO A 108 -7.63 -16.32 1.38
C PRO A 108 -8.66 -15.89 2.44
N TYR A 109 -9.17 -14.66 2.35
CA TYR A 109 -10.06 -14.05 3.33
C TYR A 109 -9.48 -13.89 4.74
N GLY A 110 -8.20 -14.19 4.94
CA GLY A 110 -7.55 -14.07 6.24
C GLY A 110 -7.18 -12.63 6.56
N ASN A 111 -7.90 -12.00 7.48
CA ASN A 111 -7.45 -10.77 8.13
C ASN A 111 -6.77 -11.06 9.48
N VAL A 112 -6.53 -12.33 9.76
CA VAL A 112 -6.02 -12.83 11.05
C VAL A 112 -4.59 -13.38 10.94
N ASN A 113 -3.90 -13.19 9.82
CA ASN A 113 -2.50 -13.59 9.72
C ASN A 113 -1.68 -12.88 10.80
N PRO A 114 -1.07 -13.61 11.74
CA PRO A 114 -0.24 -13.00 12.76
C PRO A 114 0.94 -12.26 12.13
N ILE A 115 1.32 -11.19 12.76
CA ILE A 115 2.45 -10.35 12.34
C ILE A 115 3.59 -10.61 13.31
N ASP A 116 4.69 -11.16 12.81
CA ASP A 116 5.89 -11.35 13.61
C ASP A 116 6.79 -10.09 13.62
N GLU A 117 7.75 -10.05 14.53
CA GLU A 117 8.63 -8.91 14.67
C GLU A 117 9.61 -8.77 13.51
N ASP A 118 9.93 -9.87 12.82
CA ASP A 118 10.76 -9.80 11.61
C ASP A 118 10.02 -9.05 10.51
N LEU A 119 8.76 -9.38 10.23
CA LEU A 119 7.92 -8.65 9.27
C LEU A 119 7.77 -7.17 9.66
N MET A 120 7.54 -6.87 10.96
CA MET A 120 7.43 -5.50 11.46
C MET A 120 8.69 -4.69 11.16
N THR A 121 9.86 -5.24 11.41
CA THR A 121 11.14 -4.49 11.41
C THR A 121 11.85 -4.52 10.06
N THR A 122 11.72 -5.59 9.29
CA THR A 122 12.44 -5.75 8.01
C THR A 122 11.60 -5.35 6.79
N VAL A 123 10.27 -5.30 6.91
CA VAL A 123 9.37 -4.97 5.80
C VAL A 123 8.51 -3.76 6.13
N ILE A 124 7.65 -3.84 7.14
CA ILE A 124 6.62 -2.81 7.38
C ILE A 124 7.27 -1.47 7.69
N LYS A 125 8.13 -1.40 8.71
CA LYS A 125 8.77 -0.14 9.12
C LYS A 125 9.59 0.50 7.99
N PRO A 126 10.49 -0.22 7.30
CA PRO A 126 11.24 0.36 6.19
C PRO A 126 10.35 0.83 5.05
N GLN A 127 9.33 0.05 4.66
CA GLN A 127 8.41 0.42 3.59
C GLN A 127 7.58 1.67 3.94
N LEU A 128 7.03 1.76 5.17
CA LEU A 128 6.35 2.98 5.64
C LEU A 128 7.30 4.18 5.64
N THR A 129 8.55 3.98 6.06
CA THR A 129 9.56 5.05 6.03
C THR A 129 9.80 5.55 4.61
N GLU A 130 9.95 4.66 3.63
CA GLU A 130 10.11 5.04 2.22
C GLU A 130 8.90 5.82 1.70
N LEU A 131 7.68 5.31 1.93
CA LEU A 131 6.44 5.91 1.46
C LEU A 131 6.19 7.30 2.05
N LEU A 132 6.56 7.50 3.32
CA LEU A 132 6.32 8.77 4.04
C LEU A 132 7.48 9.76 3.94
N THR A 133 8.61 9.40 3.32
CA THR A 133 9.77 10.31 3.16
C THR A 133 10.08 10.68 1.72
N ASN A 134 9.68 9.84 0.74
CA ASN A 134 10.13 10.00 -0.64
C ASN A 134 9.08 10.56 -1.60
N TYR A 135 7.81 10.68 -1.18
CA TYR A 135 6.67 10.97 -2.05
C TYR A 135 5.91 12.25 -1.71
N GLY A 136 6.52 13.14 -0.90
CA GLY A 136 5.91 14.40 -0.48
C GLY A 136 4.82 14.21 0.59
N PRO A 137 3.91 15.19 0.75
CA PRO A 137 2.84 15.13 1.74
C PRO A 137 1.85 14.00 1.42
N ILE A 138 1.62 13.12 2.38
CA ILE A 138 0.69 11.99 2.28
C ILE A 138 -0.56 12.29 3.12
N ALA A 139 -1.73 12.24 2.49
CA ALA A 139 -2.99 12.51 3.16
C ALA A 139 -3.37 11.39 4.13
N GLU A 140 -3.14 10.15 3.73
CA GLU A 140 -3.61 8.98 4.46
C GLU A 140 -2.74 7.74 4.21
N LEU A 141 -2.51 6.95 5.24
CA LEU A 141 -2.08 5.56 5.20
C LEU A 141 -3.29 4.68 5.53
N TRP A 142 -3.79 3.97 4.54
CA TRP A 142 -4.92 3.06 4.66
C TRP A 142 -4.40 1.63 4.81
N PHE A 143 -4.28 1.17 6.06
CA PHE A 143 -3.88 -0.20 6.40
C PHE A 143 -5.01 -1.19 6.13
N ASP A 144 -4.62 -2.42 5.80
CA ASP A 144 -5.58 -3.50 5.58
C ASP A 144 -4.98 -4.86 5.97
N MET A 145 -5.86 -5.76 6.39
CA MET A 145 -5.55 -7.16 6.73
C MET A 145 -4.57 -7.32 7.91
N GLY A 146 -4.22 -8.56 8.20
CA GLY A 146 -3.32 -8.92 9.29
C GLY A 146 -3.98 -8.99 10.67
N GLY A 147 -3.29 -9.63 11.59
CA GLY A 147 -3.68 -9.77 12.99
C GLY A 147 -2.59 -9.22 13.93
N PRO A 148 -2.28 -7.91 13.87
CA PRO A 148 -1.28 -7.33 14.76
C PRO A 148 -1.75 -7.33 16.20
N THR A 149 -0.81 -7.42 17.14
CA THR A 149 -1.09 -7.15 18.55
C THR A 149 -1.39 -5.67 18.77
N ALA A 150 -1.96 -5.32 19.92
CA ALA A 150 -2.21 -3.92 20.26
C ALA A 150 -0.94 -3.06 20.26
N GLU A 151 0.17 -3.62 20.71
CA GLU A 151 1.47 -2.94 20.67
C GLU A 151 1.95 -2.72 19.22
N GLN A 152 1.83 -3.72 18.36
CA GLN A 152 2.20 -3.59 16.94
C GLN A 152 1.36 -2.54 16.22
N SER A 153 0.05 -2.50 16.47
CA SER A 153 -0.84 -1.47 15.91
C SER A 153 -0.43 -0.06 16.34
N GLN A 154 -0.15 0.12 17.63
CA GLN A 154 0.31 1.40 18.17
C GLN A 154 1.64 1.83 17.55
N ARG A 155 2.59 0.90 17.40
CA ARG A 155 3.88 1.16 16.76
C ARG A 155 3.73 1.58 15.30
N MET A 156 2.87 0.90 14.52
CA MET A 156 2.61 1.29 13.13
C MET A 156 2.03 2.70 13.02
N ALA A 157 1.00 3.02 13.82
CA ALA A 157 0.42 4.36 13.84
C ALA A 157 1.44 5.42 14.29
N GLN A 158 2.24 5.12 15.32
CA GLN A 158 3.30 6.00 15.79
C GLN A 158 4.35 6.28 14.71
N TRP A 159 4.83 5.28 13.99
CA TRP A 159 5.79 5.48 12.89
C TRP A 159 5.25 6.40 11.80
N VAL A 160 3.96 6.29 11.47
CA VAL A 160 3.31 7.19 10.51
C VAL A 160 3.35 8.63 11.03
N HIS A 161 2.87 8.86 12.24
CA HIS A 161 2.76 10.21 12.80
C HIS A 161 4.11 10.85 13.14
N GLU A 162 5.14 10.06 13.49
CA GLU A 162 6.51 10.55 13.68
C GLU A 162 7.11 11.10 12.37
N LEU A 163 6.80 10.47 11.24
CA LEU A 163 7.31 10.88 9.94
C LEU A 163 6.47 12.00 9.32
N GLN A 164 5.14 11.91 9.43
CA GLN A 164 4.20 12.92 8.94
C GLN A 164 3.02 13.05 9.90
N PRO A 165 3.03 14.04 10.83
CA PRO A 165 1.97 14.20 11.84
C PRO A 165 0.56 14.41 11.28
N GLU A 166 0.45 14.96 10.06
CA GLU A 166 -0.82 15.22 9.39
C GLU A 166 -1.39 14.05 8.61
N THR A 167 -0.64 12.96 8.47
CA THR A 167 -1.10 11.76 7.75
C THR A 167 -2.11 11.00 8.60
N MET A 168 -3.33 10.83 8.10
CA MET A 168 -4.38 10.08 8.77
C MET A 168 -4.16 8.57 8.66
N VAL A 169 -4.46 7.85 9.72
CA VAL A 169 -4.38 6.38 9.80
C VAL A 169 -5.77 5.80 10.02
N ASN A 170 -6.21 4.88 9.16
CA ASN A 170 -7.53 4.26 9.26
C ASN A 170 -7.61 3.21 10.39
N SER A 171 -8.84 2.85 10.77
CA SER A 171 -9.10 1.87 11.86
C SER A 171 -8.62 0.44 11.55
N ARG A 172 -8.31 0.11 10.29
CA ARG A 172 -7.74 -1.21 9.94
C ARG A 172 -6.24 -1.36 10.26
N VAL A 173 -5.62 -0.37 10.90
CA VAL A 173 -4.39 -0.60 11.66
C VAL A 173 -4.66 -1.45 12.91
N TRP A 174 -5.95 -1.66 13.23
CA TRP A 174 -6.54 -2.46 14.29
C TRP A 174 -6.34 -1.90 15.71
N ASN A 175 -6.92 -2.56 16.67
CA ASN A 175 -6.74 -2.32 18.11
C ASN A 175 -7.03 -0.87 18.55
N LYS A 176 -7.89 -0.14 17.82
CA LYS A 176 -8.24 1.28 18.08
C LYS A 176 -7.04 2.23 18.00
N ALA A 177 -6.02 1.88 17.24
CA ALA A 177 -4.83 2.72 17.05
C ALA A 177 -4.97 3.70 15.87
N GLY A 178 -6.05 3.65 15.08
CA GLY A 178 -6.31 4.56 13.97
C GLY A 178 -6.96 5.87 14.40
N ASP A 179 -6.89 6.87 13.51
CA ASP A 179 -7.44 8.21 13.71
C ASP A 179 -8.93 8.30 13.34
N PHE A 180 -9.41 7.41 12.47
CA PHE A 180 -10.81 7.38 12.03
C PHE A 180 -11.27 5.96 11.72
N GLU A 181 -12.59 5.76 11.77
CA GLU A 181 -13.22 4.48 11.51
C GLU A 181 -13.57 4.32 10.03
N VAL A 182 -13.37 3.12 9.48
CA VAL A 182 -13.86 2.72 8.16
C VAL A 182 -14.88 1.61 8.29
N GLY A 183 -15.89 1.64 7.43
CA GLY A 183 -16.88 0.56 7.32
C GLY A 183 -16.29 -0.69 6.68
N GLY A 184 -17.08 -1.78 6.69
CA GLY A 184 -16.76 -2.98 5.91
C GLY A 184 -16.94 -2.74 4.41
N ASP A 185 -16.31 -3.56 3.58
CA ASP A 185 -16.30 -3.42 2.11
C ASP A 185 -17.69 -3.41 1.46
N ASN A 186 -18.67 -3.99 2.13
CA ASN A 186 -20.06 -4.08 1.66
C ASN A 186 -21.06 -3.52 2.69
N SER A 187 -20.59 -2.71 3.66
CA SER A 187 -21.49 -2.10 4.63
C SER A 187 -22.31 -1.00 3.96
N VAL A 188 -23.64 -1.16 4.01
CA VAL A 188 -24.58 -0.10 3.67
C VAL A 188 -24.82 0.68 4.95
N THR A 189 -24.41 1.92 4.99
CA THR A 189 -24.71 2.85 6.09
C THR A 189 -26.07 3.49 5.85
#